data_a95aeebd0cafa5373191a156d09365a8
#
_entry.id   a95aeebd0cafa5373191a156d09365a8
#
_cell.length_a   1.000
_cell.length_b   1.000
_cell.length_c   1.000
_cell.angle_alpha   90.00
_cell.angle_beta   90.00
_cell.angle_gamma   90.00
#
_symmetry.space_group_name_H-M   'P 1'
#
loop_
_entity.id
_entity.type
_entity.pdbx_description
1 polymer ?
#
loop_
_entity_poly.entity_id
_entity_poly.type
_entity_poly.pdbx_seq_one_letter_code
_entity_poly.pdbx_strand_id
1 'polypeptide(L)'
;MNHPRRVCALGGGHGLATSLRAIRTYAEEITAVVSIADDGGSSGRIRAAEGGPAPGDLRRCFEALGDGSMLTAELGWRFSGGELDGHALGNLLIAGLVGAGDDLVGALDEVGRLVGAVGRVLPATSRPV
;
A
#
# COMPACT_ATOMS: atom_id res chain seq x y z
N MET A 1 -3.24 24.48 23.47
CA MET A 1 -4.31 24.30 22.52
C MET A 1 -3.85 23.36 21.41
N ASN A 2 -4.58 22.30 21.22
CA ASN A 2 -4.19 21.26 20.26
C ASN A 2 -4.91 21.49 18.93
N HIS A 3 -4.14 21.87 17.93
CA HIS A 3 -4.65 21.88 16.57
C HIS A 3 -4.44 20.49 15.95
N PRO A 4 -5.41 19.96 15.16
CA PRO A 4 -5.19 18.74 14.42
C PRO A 4 -3.95 18.86 13.54
N ARG A 5 -3.07 17.87 13.63
CA ARG A 5 -1.88 17.85 12.77
C ARG A 5 -2.21 17.03 11.55
N ARG A 6 -2.24 17.69 10.43
CA ARG A 6 -2.45 17.06 9.13
C ARG A 6 -1.11 16.91 8.44
N VAL A 7 -0.78 15.69 8.07
CA VAL A 7 0.50 15.39 7.43
C VAL A 7 0.23 14.70 6.10
N CYS A 8 0.86 15.23 5.06
CA CYS A 8 0.90 14.59 3.75
C CYS A 8 2.35 14.16 3.51
N ALA A 9 2.55 12.86 3.36
CA ALA A 9 3.87 12.29 3.15
C ALA A 9 3.96 11.76 1.70
N LEU A 10 5.02 12.14 0.99
CA LEU A 10 5.24 11.74 -0.40
C LEU A 10 6.49 10.88 -0.49
N GLY A 11 6.45 9.85 -1.30
CA GLY A 11 7.62 9.03 -1.56
C GLY A 11 7.26 7.61 -1.97
N GLY A 12 8.15 6.70 -1.67
CA GLY A 12 7.97 5.28 -1.97
C GLY A 12 8.92 4.43 -1.15
N GLY A 13 8.74 3.11 -1.24
CA GLY A 13 9.60 2.14 -0.61
C GLY A 13 9.61 2.15 0.90
N HIS A 14 10.71 1.68 1.46
CA HIS A 14 10.88 1.56 2.91
C HIS A 14 10.96 2.92 3.61
N GLY A 15 11.51 3.93 2.94
CA GLY A 15 11.66 5.26 3.51
C GLY A 15 10.32 5.87 3.89
N LEU A 16 9.35 5.83 2.98
CA LEU A 16 8.02 6.36 3.24
C LEU A 16 7.33 5.58 4.37
N ALA A 17 7.36 4.25 4.32
CA ALA A 17 6.74 3.41 5.36
C ALA A 17 7.33 3.69 6.74
N THR A 18 8.64 3.83 6.84
CA THR A 18 9.31 4.18 8.09
C THR A 18 8.85 5.55 8.60
N SER A 19 8.75 6.52 7.71
CA SER A 19 8.24 7.86 8.06
C SER A 19 6.80 7.81 8.55
N LEU A 20 5.96 7.02 7.92
CA LEU A 20 4.56 6.88 8.32
C LEU A 20 4.41 6.27 9.72
N ARG A 21 5.26 5.30 10.07
CA ARG A 21 5.26 4.72 11.42
C ARG A 21 5.57 5.77 12.49
N ALA A 22 6.47 6.70 12.19
CA ALA A 22 6.78 7.81 13.09
C ALA A 22 5.63 8.84 13.12
N ILE A 23 5.13 9.22 11.95
CA ILE A 23 4.08 10.24 11.80
C ILE A 23 2.80 9.84 12.53
N ARG A 24 2.40 8.57 12.47
CA ARG A 24 1.16 8.10 13.11
C ARG A 24 1.16 8.26 14.63
N THR A 25 2.32 8.47 15.25
CA THR A 25 2.41 8.64 16.69
C THR A 25 1.93 10.03 17.15
N TYR A 26 1.86 11.01 16.25
CA TYR A 26 1.47 12.38 16.62
C TYR A 26 0.45 13.01 15.68
N ALA A 27 0.33 12.57 14.44
CA ALA A 27 -0.58 13.18 13.47
C ALA A 27 -2.01 12.67 13.66
N GLU A 28 -2.97 13.56 13.53
CA GLU A 28 -4.39 13.20 13.61
C GLU A 28 -4.95 12.83 12.24
N GLU A 29 -4.38 13.39 11.17
CA GLU A 29 -4.80 13.11 9.81
C GLU A 29 -3.57 12.90 8.94
N ILE A 30 -3.51 11.74 8.30
CA ILE A 30 -2.36 11.33 7.49
C ILE A 30 -2.82 10.99 6.08
N THR A 31 -2.13 11.54 5.09
CA THR A 31 -2.28 11.11 3.70
C THR A 31 -0.91 10.75 3.15
N ALA A 32 -0.76 9.53 2.68
CA ALA A 32 0.46 9.07 2.02
C ALA A 32 0.23 9.11 0.51
N VAL A 33 1.10 9.81 -0.21
CA VAL A 33 1.09 9.86 -1.67
C VAL A 33 2.30 9.06 -2.17
N VAL A 34 2.03 7.96 -2.86
CA VAL A 34 2.98 6.88 -3.05
C VAL A 34 3.36 6.73 -4.52
N SER A 35 4.65 6.64 -4.79
CA SER A 35 5.16 6.26 -6.11
C SER A 35 4.70 4.84 -6.44
N ILE A 36 4.25 4.62 -7.67
CA ILE A 36 3.76 3.32 -8.16
C ILE A 36 4.63 2.72 -9.25
N ALA A 37 5.87 3.16 -9.34
CA ALA A 37 6.80 2.76 -10.40
C ALA A 37 7.78 1.64 -9.99
N ASP A 38 7.57 0.99 -8.83
CA ASP A 38 8.41 -0.11 -8.36
C ASP A 38 8.27 -1.34 -9.25
N ASP A 39 9.38 -1.85 -9.79
CA ASP A 39 9.43 -3.02 -10.65
C ASP A 39 10.14 -4.22 -10.00
N GLY A 40 10.51 -4.14 -8.73
CA GLY A 40 11.24 -5.21 -8.05
C GLY A 40 10.36 -6.38 -7.60
N GLY A 41 10.90 -7.60 -7.67
CA GLY A 41 10.31 -8.79 -7.07
C GLY A 41 8.86 -9.06 -7.46
N SER A 42 7.99 -9.24 -6.44
CA SER A 42 6.56 -9.50 -6.62
C SER A 42 5.87 -8.39 -7.39
N SER A 43 6.19 -7.11 -7.09
CA SER A 43 5.60 -5.96 -7.78
C SER A 43 5.92 -5.98 -9.28
N GLY A 44 7.18 -6.24 -9.64
CA GLY A 44 7.60 -6.31 -11.05
C GLY A 44 6.89 -7.44 -11.79
N ARG A 45 6.75 -8.61 -11.17
CA ARG A 45 6.03 -9.73 -11.75
C ARG A 45 4.55 -9.42 -11.97
N ILE A 46 3.90 -8.76 -11.02
CA ILE A 46 2.50 -8.37 -11.12
C ILE A 46 2.32 -7.34 -12.24
N ARG A 47 3.18 -6.33 -12.34
CA ARG A 47 3.12 -5.34 -13.42
C ARG A 47 3.28 -6.00 -14.78
N ALA A 48 4.20 -6.95 -14.92
CA ALA A 48 4.42 -7.66 -16.17
C ALA A 48 3.21 -8.49 -16.58
N ALA A 49 2.52 -9.11 -15.61
CA ALA A 49 1.37 -9.98 -15.89
C ALA A 49 0.07 -9.19 -16.08
N GLU A 50 -0.19 -8.18 -15.24
CA GLU A 50 -1.48 -7.50 -15.17
C GLU A 50 -1.47 -6.11 -15.80
N GLY A 51 -0.30 -5.53 -16.03
CA GLY A 51 -0.18 -4.20 -16.64
C GLY A 51 -0.62 -3.04 -15.75
N GLY A 52 -0.89 -3.30 -14.48
CA GLY A 52 -1.34 -2.28 -13.53
C GLY A 52 -0.19 -1.63 -12.75
N PRO A 53 -0.52 -0.81 -11.73
CA PRO A 53 0.49 -0.20 -10.87
C PRO A 53 1.21 -1.24 -10.02
N ALA A 54 2.47 -0.94 -9.65
CA ALA A 54 3.25 -1.79 -8.77
C ALA A 54 2.70 -1.69 -7.33
N PRO A 55 2.27 -2.79 -6.71
CA PRO A 55 1.62 -2.73 -5.41
C PRO A 55 2.55 -2.69 -4.20
N GLY A 56 3.85 -2.97 -4.37
CA GLY A 56 4.76 -3.16 -3.24
C GLY A 56 4.87 -1.96 -2.31
N ASP A 57 5.08 -0.78 -2.86
CA ASP A 57 5.18 0.43 -2.04
C ASP A 57 3.85 0.80 -1.39
N LEU A 58 2.74 0.57 -2.10
CA LEU A 58 1.40 0.74 -1.55
C LEU A 58 1.18 -0.19 -0.35
N ARG A 59 1.52 -1.47 -0.52
CA ARG A 59 1.43 -2.46 0.56
C ARG A 59 2.21 -2.02 1.80
N ARG A 60 3.43 -1.53 1.62
CA ARG A 60 4.28 -1.08 2.75
C ARG A 60 3.63 0.07 3.52
N CYS A 61 2.94 0.96 2.83
CA CYS A 61 2.19 2.03 3.49
C CYS A 61 1.05 1.48 4.34
N PHE A 62 0.31 0.50 3.84
CA PHE A 62 -0.75 -0.14 4.63
C PHE A 62 -0.20 -0.92 5.81
N GLU A 63 0.95 -1.56 5.66
CA GLU A 63 1.63 -2.21 6.80
C GLU A 63 1.97 -1.18 7.89
N ALA A 64 2.40 0.01 7.49
CA ALA A 64 2.77 1.08 8.42
C ALA A 64 1.55 1.73 9.09
N LEU A 65 0.42 1.85 8.40
CA LEU A 65 -0.76 2.57 8.86
C LEU A 65 -1.86 1.68 9.41
N GLY A 66 -1.77 0.38 9.21
CA GLY A 66 -2.81 -0.57 9.65
C GLY A 66 -2.94 -0.66 11.16
N ASP A 67 -3.98 -1.37 11.61
CA ASP A 67 -4.38 -1.45 13.01
C ASP A 67 -3.66 -2.56 13.82
N GLY A 68 -2.70 -3.26 13.20
CA GLY A 68 -1.99 -4.36 13.84
C GLY A 68 -2.77 -5.66 13.92
N SER A 69 -3.94 -5.74 13.27
CA SER A 69 -4.70 -6.98 13.17
C SER A 69 -3.92 -8.05 12.39
N MET A 70 -4.42 -9.29 12.42
CA MET A 70 -3.80 -10.37 11.67
C MET A 70 -3.64 -10.03 10.19
N LEU A 71 -4.65 -9.44 9.57
CA LEU A 71 -4.55 -9.06 8.16
C LEU A 71 -3.42 -8.06 7.93
N THR A 72 -3.32 -7.02 8.75
CA THR A 72 -2.22 -6.04 8.65
C THR A 72 -0.86 -6.72 8.83
N ALA A 73 -0.73 -7.58 9.82
CA ALA A 73 0.53 -8.26 10.12
C ALA A 73 0.99 -9.16 8.98
N GLU A 74 0.05 -9.74 8.25
CA GLU A 74 0.36 -10.73 7.21
C GLU A 74 0.37 -10.17 5.78
N LEU A 75 0.20 -8.86 5.59
CA LEU A 75 0.25 -8.27 4.25
C LEU A 75 1.57 -8.56 3.53
N GLY A 76 2.66 -8.64 4.26
CA GLY A 76 3.98 -8.93 3.72
C GLY A 76 4.31 -10.42 3.59
N TRP A 77 3.40 -11.30 4.03
CA TRP A 77 3.64 -12.74 3.94
C TRP A 77 3.78 -13.17 2.48
N ARG A 78 4.75 -14.04 2.22
CA ARG A 78 5.04 -14.46 0.85
C ARG A 78 4.72 -15.93 0.66
N PHE A 79 4.08 -16.21 -0.48
CA PHE A 79 3.83 -17.57 -0.92
C PHE A 79 5.14 -18.25 -1.28
N SER A 80 5.24 -19.54 -1.06
CA SER A 80 6.39 -20.33 -1.47
C SER A 80 5.93 -21.52 -2.31
N GLY A 81 6.62 -21.72 -3.42
CA GLY A 81 6.32 -22.78 -4.37
C GLY A 81 5.17 -22.44 -5.33
N GLY A 82 5.20 -23.06 -6.50
CA GLY A 82 4.17 -22.86 -7.53
C GLY A 82 4.22 -21.49 -8.19
N GLU A 83 3.14 -21.14 -8.85
CA GLU A 83 3.05 -19.89 -9.62
C GLU A 83 3.01 -18.66 -8.74
N LEU A 84 2.59 -18.79 -7.49
CA LEU A 84 2.52 -17.67 -6.54
C LEU A 84 3.83 -17.45 -5.80
N ASP A 85 4.83 -18.28 -6.02
CA ASP A 85 6.11 -18.19 -5.31
C ASP A 85 6.69 -16.78 -5.32
N GLY A 86 7.03 -16.27 -4.14
CA GLY A 86 7.60 -14.95 -3.96
C GLY A 86 6.61 -13.80 -3.94
N HIS A 87 5.34 -14.02 -4.26
CA HIS A 87 4.33 -12.95 -4.16
C HIS A 87 3.93 -12.70 -2.72
N ALA A 88 3.86 -11.42 -2.34
CA ALA A 88 3.33 -11.01 -1.05
C ALA A 88 1.80 -11.01 -1.09
N LEU A 89 1.18 -11.45 0.00
CA LEU A 89 -0.29 -11.49 0.13
C LEU A 89 -0.92 -10.13 -0.18
N GLY A 90 -0.41 -9.07 0.42
CA GLY A 90 -0.93 -7.73 0.20
C GLY A 90 -0.78 -7.25 -1.24
N ASN A 91 0.28 -7.64 -1.93
CA ASN A 91 0.46 -7.29 -3.34
C ASN A 91 -0.64 -7.91 -4.20
N LEU A 92 -0.96 -9.18 -3.96
CA LEU A 92 -2.02 -9.87 -4.69
C LEU A 92 -3.40 -9.29 -4.35
N LEU A 93 -3.62 -8.94 -3.08
CA LEU A 93 -4.87 -8.32 -2.65
C LEU A 93 -5.11 -6.99 -3.39
N ILE A 94 -4.11 -6.12 -3.40
CA ILE A 94 -4.21 -4.83 -4.09
C ILE A 94 -4.42 -5.04 -5.59
N ALA A 95 -3.61 -5.88 -6.22
CA ALA A 95 -3.73 -6.15 -7.65
C ALA A 95 -5.09 -6.75 -8.00
N GLY A 96 -5.60 -7.66 -7.17
CA GLY A 96 -6.91 -8.27 -7.37
C GLY A 96 -8.04 -7.27 -7.30
N LEU A 97 -8.04 -6.39 -6.30
CA LEU A 97 -9.07 -5.36 -6.15
C LEU A 97 -9.02 -4.33 -7.28
N VAL A 98 -7.83 -3.91 -7.68
CA VAL A 98 -7.66 -3.00 -8.83
C VAL A 98 -8.18 -3.64 -10.11
N GLY A 99 -7.81 -4.89 -10.36
CA GLY A 99 -8.25 -5.62 -11.56
C GLY A 99 -9.75 -5.86 -11.60
N ALA A 100 -10.34 -6.18 -10.45
CA ALA A 100 -11.78 -6.45 -10.35
C ALA A 100 -12.64 -5.19 -10.47
N GLY A 101 -12.17 -4.08 -9.89
CA GLY A 101 -12.95 -2.84 -9.79
C GLY A 101 -12.61 -1.78 -10.84
N ASP A 102 -11.47 -1.92 -11.49
CA ASP A 102 -10.96 -0.94 -12.46
C ASP A 102 -10.90 0.50 -11.90
N ASP A 103 -10.71 0.62 -10.59
CA ASP A 103 -10.60 1.90 -9.89
C ASP A 103 -9.51 1.78 -8.82
N LEU A 104 -8.34 2.35 -9.10
CA LEU A 104 -7.19 2.25 -8.21
C LEU A 104 -7.45 2.93 -6.86
N VAL A 105 -7.98 4.15 -6.87
CA VAL A 105 -8.23 4.90 -5.63
C VAL A 105 -9.27 4.18 -4.78
N GLY A 106 -10.35 3.71 -5.41
CA GLY A 106 -11.38 2.95 -4.71
C GLY A 106 -10.86 1.66 -4.10
N ALA A 107 -10.00 0.94 -4.84
CA ALA A 107 -9.37 -0.28 -4.33
C ALA A 107 -8.48 0.01 -3.12
N LEU A 108 -7.69 1.08 -3.17
CA LEU A 108 -6.81 1.46 -2.06
C LEU A 108 -7.62 1.88 -0.83
N ASP A 109 -8.71 2.61 -1.01
CA ASP A 109 -9.59 2.98 0.10
C ASP A 109 -10.23 1.72 0.73
N GLU A 110 -10.57 0.72 -0.08
CA GLU A 110 -11.09 -0.56 0.42
C GLU A 110 -10.04 -1.30 1.25
N VAL A 111 -8.80 -1.39 0.77
CA VAL A 111 -7.71 -1.99 1.54
C VAL A 111 -7.52 -1.26 2.86
N GLY A 112 -7.58 0.08 2.84
CA GLY A 112 -7.48 0.88 4.05
C GLY A 112 -8.55 0.53 5.09
N ARG A 113 -9.78 0.31 4.66
CA ARG A 113 -10.84 -0.15 5.56
C ARG A 113 -10.57 -1.55 6.11
N LEU A 114 -10.12 -2.46 5.26
CA LEU A 114 -9.84 -3.85 5.67
C LEU A 114 -8.75 -3.95 6.73
N VAL A 115 -7.74 -3.11 6.66
CA VAL A 115 -6.62 -3.14 7.60
C VAL A 115 -6.77 -2.13 8.74
N GLY A 116 -7.88 -1.40 8.79
CA GLY A 116 -8.08 -0.38 9.82
C GLY A 116 -7.03 0.73 9.78
N ALA A 117 -6.66 1.19 8.60
CA ALA A 117 -5.60 2.18 8.44
C ALA A 117 -5.95 3.51 9.11
N VAL A 118 -4.97 4.09 9.80
CA VAL A 118 -5.12 5.39 10.47
C VAL A 118 -4.81 6.57 9.53
N GLY A 119 -4.83 6.33 8.23
CA GLY A 119 -4.60 7.34 7.22
C GLY A 119 -5.02 6.86 5.86
N ARG A 120 -4.92 7.74 4.89
CA ARG A 120 -5.29 7.45 3.51
C ARG A 120 -4.05 7.22 2.67
N VAL A 121 -4.09 6.22 1.81
CA VAL A 121 -3.01 5.91 0.86
C VAL A 121 -3.50 6.20 -0.55
N LEU A 122 -2.81 7.10 -1.24
CA LEU A 122 -3.14 7.51 -2.60
C LEU A 122 -1.94 7.26 -3.53
N PRO A 123 -2.19 6.90 -4.78
CA PRO A 123 -1.10 6.80 -5.75
C PRO A 123 -0.68 8.21 -6.20
N ALA A 124 0.59 8.38 -6.54
CA ALA A 124 1.09 9.64 -7.07
C ALA A 124 0.45 9.99 -8.43
N THR A 125 0.03 8.97 -9.16
CA THR A 125 -0.74 9.12 -10.40
C THR A 125 -1.72 7.97 -10.53
N SER A 126 -2.85 8.20 -11.17
CA SER A 126 -3.82 7.16 -11.51
C SER A 126 -3.56 6.55 -12.89
N ARG A 127 -2.57 7.03 -13.61
CA ARG A 127 -2.21 6.54 -14.95
C ARG A 127 -1.03 5.58 -14.85
N PRO A 128 -0.97 4.57 -15.73
CA PRO A 128 0.21 3.71 -15.82
C PRO A 128 1.47 4.51 -16.15
N VAL A 129 2.57 4.11 -15.56
CA VAL A 129 3.89 4.72 -15.79
C VAL A 129 4.81 3.71 -16.42
#